data_43b889aba69a29be64c55f136ae4cb29
#
_entry.id   43b889aba69a29be64c55f136ae4cb29
#
_cell.length_a   1.000
_cell.length_b   1.000
_cell.length_c   1.000
_cell.angle_alpha   90.00
_cell.angle_beta   90.00
_cell.angle_gamma   90.00
#
_symmetry.space_group_name_H-M   'P 1'
#
loop_
_entity.id
_entity.type
_entity.pdbx_description
1 polymer ?
#
loop_
_entity_poly.entity_id
_entity_poly.type
_entity_poly.pdbx_seq_one_letter_code
_entity_poly.pdbx_strand_id
1 'polypeptide(L)'
;SAASDVYKRQAQEVLQRMQDTAAEDEKRRAHEEAEAKRKAEWEQKQRKKAEAEQAAWENAVAMGDDEVMIASMKRVGDDAERLTRRNMKQCVTEHIQTKCLSEPEFARQVMHPRKNMIRCFRYITRKAKEFAEQEMKDNDEKPIAGGYGCDVPDDMCYLWAEEYFMDMDAEEDKEKEEKFVPKPYPGKPAPRSNKKADKKKSAPLKEPPAEDHPNDSTQMNLFEVGA
;
A
#
# COMPACT_ATOMS: atom_id res chain seq x y z
N SER A 1 -68.33 -11.46 -10.13
CA SER A 1 -68.02 -12.84 -10.55
C SER A 1 -66.53 -13.14 -10.18
N ALA A 2 -66.29 -14.29 -9.55
CA ALA A 2 -64.99 -14.66 -9.03
C ALA A 2 -63.83 -14.52 -10.07
N ALA A 3 -64.10 -14.77 -11.32
CA ALA A 3 -63.12 -14.59 -12.42
C ALA A 3 -62.70 -13.12 -12.60
N SER A 4 -63.65 -12.17 -12.50
CA SER A 4 -63.35 -10.74 -12.61
C SER A 4 -62.50 -10.23 -11.46
N ASP A 5 -62.64 -10.79 -10.28
CA ASP A 5 -61.89 -10.39 -9.08
C ASP A 5 -60.44 -10.91 -9.14
N VAL A 6 -60.24 -12.09 -9.74
CA VAL A 6 -58.89 -12.64 -10.00
C VAL A 6 -58.12 -11.78 -10.99
N TYR A 7 -58.77 -11.38 -12.09
CA TYR A 7 -58.12 -10.50 -13.09
C TYR A 7 -57.73 -9.13 -12.52
N LYS A 8 -58.61 -8.54 -11.70
CA LYS A 8 -58.30 -7.26 -11.03
C LYS A 8 -57.12 -7.38 -10.07
N ARG A 9 -57.04 -8.47 -9.31
CA ARG A 9 -55.96 -8.72 -8.38
C ARG A 9 -54.62 -8.89 -9.14
N GLN A 10 -54.61 -9.68 -10.21
CA GLN A 10 -53.43 -9.87 -11.04
C GLN A 10 -52.96 -8.55 -11.69
N ALA A 11 -53.87 -7.73 -12.18
CA ALA A 11 -53.55 -6.42 -12.74
C ALA A 11 -52.95 -5.48 -11.68
N GLN A 12 -53.47 -5.49 -10.46
CA GLN A 12 -52.95 -4.71 -9.35
C GLN A 12 -51.54 -5.18 -8.95
N GLU A 13 -51.29 -6.50 -8.88
CA GLU A 13 -49.98 -7.06 -8.59
C GLU A 13 -48.94 -6.68 -9.65
N VAL A 14 -49.30 -6.70 -10.93
CA VAL A 14 -48.44 -6.29 -12.02
C VAL A 14 -48.11 -4.79 -11.91
N LEU A 15 -49.11 -3.95 -11.66
CA LEU A 15 -48.92 -2.53 -11.48
C LEU A 15 -47.99 -2.21 -10.31
N GLN A 16 -48.21 -2.90 -9.17
CA GLN A 16 -47.34 -2.74 -8.00
C GLN A 16 -45.90 -3.14 -8.28
N ARG A 17 -45.67 -4.27 -8.96
CA ARG A 17 -44.31 -4.69 -9.36
C ARG A 17 -43.65 -3.69 -10.30
N MET A 18 -44.40 -3.10 -11.22
CA MET A 18 -43.86 -2.07 -12.13
C MET A 18 -43.45 -0.81 -11.34
N GLN A 19 -44.27 -0.38 -10.38
CA GLN A 19 -43.97 0.75 -9.51
C GLN A 19 -42.75 0.48 -8.63
N ASP A 20 -42.67 -0.71 -8.02
CA ASP A 20 -41.55 -1.11 -7.20
C ASP A 20 -40.23 -1.17 -8.02
N THR A 21 -40.29 -1.66 -9.26
CA THR A 21 -39.16 -1.71 -10.17
C THR A 21 -38.70 -0.29 -10.56
N ALA A 22 -39.64 0.59 -10.87
CA ALA A 22 -39.33 1.98 -11.23
C ALA A 22 -38.70 2.73 -10.06
N ALA A 23 -39.20 2.55 -8.84
CA ALA A 23 -38.63 3.16 -7.64
C ALA A 23 -37.23 2.63 -7.33
N GLU A 24 -36.98 1.36 -7.57
CA GLU A 24 -35.64 0.75 -7.38
C GLU A 24 -34.65 1.24 -8.44
N ASP A 25 -35.10 1.39 -9.68
CA ASP A 25 -34.29 1.95 -10.78
C ASP A 25 -33.92 3.41 -10.53
N GLU A 26 -34.84 4.19 -9.97
CA GLU A 26 -34.55 5.58 -9.57
C GLU A 26 -33.52 5.66 -8.46
N LYS A 27 -33.63 4.82 -7.43
CA LYS A 27 -32.64 4.74 -6.35
C LYS A 27 -31.26 4.32 -6.85
N ARG A 28 -31.22 3.40 -7.80
CA ARG A 28 -29.97 2.96 -8.42
C ARG A 28 -29.30 4.09 -9.19
N ARG A 29 -30.07 4.83 -10.01
CA ARG A 29 -29.56 6.00 -10.75
C ARG A 29 -29.04 7.06 -9.78
N ALA A 30 -29.78 7.38 -8.72
CA ALA A 30 -29.34 8.33 -7.72
C ALA A 30 -28.02 7.89 -7.04
N HIS A 31 -27.85 6.60 -6.77
CA HIS A 31 -26.62 6.05 -6.24
C HIS A 31 -25.46 6.16 -7.23
N GLU A 32 -25.70 5.83 -8.51
CA GLU A 32 -24.68 5.94 -9.57
C GLU A 32 -24.22 7.40 -9.75
N GLU A 33 -25.17 8.35 -9.72
CA GLU A 33 -24.84 9.79 -9.79
C GLU A 33 -24.03 10.24 -8.56
N ALA A 34 -24.40 9.79 -7.37
CA ALA A 34 -23.67 10.09 -6.13
C ALA A 34 -22.24 9.52 -6.16
N GLU A 35 -22.07 8.29 -6.67
CA GLU A 35 -20.75 7.69 -6.83
C GLU A 35 -19.92 8.37 -7.91
N ALA A 36 -20.52 8.78 -9.02
CA ALA A 36 -19.84 9.55 -10.06
C ALA A 36 -19.34 10.91 -9.51
N LYS A 37 -20.17 11.60 -8.72
CA LYS A 37 -19.78 12.84 -8.06
C LYS A 37 -18.64 12.63 -7.07
N ARG A 38 -18.71 11.59 -6.24
CA ARG A 38 -17.66 11.23 -5.28
C ARG A 38 -16.33 10.90 -5.98
N LYS A 39 -16.39 10.22 -7.12
CA LYS A 39 -15.22 9.92 -7.94
C LYS A 39 -14.61 11.20 -8.52
N ALA A 40 -15.43 12.09 -9.06
CA ALA A 40 -14.97 13.36 -9.60
C ALA A 40 -14.31 14.26 -8.51
N GLU A 41 -14.88 14.30 -7.32
CA GLU A 41 -14.30 15.02 -6.16
C GLU A 41 -12.96 14.41 -5.75
N TRP A 42 -12.85 13.08 -5.74
CA TRP A 42 -11.61 12.39 -5.46
C TRP A 42 -10.53 12.68 -6.50
N GLU A 43 -10.88 12.61 -7.80
CA GLU A 43 -9.96 12.92 -8.90
C GLU A 43 -9.49 14.39 -8.85
N GLN A 44 -10.40 15.31 -8.51
CA GLN A 44 -10.06 16.72 -8.33
C GLN A 44 -9.09 16.92 -7.15
N LYS A 45 -9.31 16.20 -6.03
CA LYS A 45 -8.42 16.24 -4.87
C LYS A 45 -7.02 15.72 -5.23
N GLN A 46 -6.93 14.62 -5.99
CA GLN A 46 -5.64 14.07 -6.45
C GLN A 46 -4.90 15.06 -7.37
N ARG A 47 -5.62 15.69 -8.29
CA ARG A 47 -5.05 16.72 -9.17
C ARG A 47 -4.50 17.91 -8.39
N LYS A 48 -5.29 18.47 -7.47
CA LYS A 48 -4.84 19.57 -6.61
C LYS A 48 -3.60 19.21 -5.78
N LYS A 49 -3.52 17.96 -5.30
CA LYS A 49 -2.36 17.46 -4.58
C LYS A 49 -1.11 17.44 -5.48
N ALA A 50 -1.24 16.90 -6.69
CA ALA A 50 -0.15 16.86 -7.65
C ALA A 50 0.32 18.27 -8.06
N GLU A 51 -0.62 19.19 -8.29
CA GLU A 51 -0.31 20.59 -8.59
C GLU A 51 0.42 21.29 -7.41
N ALA A 52 0.00 21.03 -6.17
CA ALA A 52 0.65 21.57 -4.98
C ALA A 52 2.06 21.01 -4.78
N GLU A 53 2.28 19.72 -5.04
CA GLU A 53 3.61 19.09 -5.01
C GLU A 53 4.52 19.72 -6.07
N GLN A 54 4.03 19.87 -7.30
CA GLN A 54 4.78 20.49 -8.38
C GLN A 54 5.18 21.94 -8.05
N ALA A 55 4.24 22.74 -7.56
CA ALA A 55 4.50 24.11 -7.16
C ALA A 55 5.52 24.20 -6.01
N ALA A 56 5.44 23.31 -5.03
CA ALA A 56 6.40 23.26 -3.93
C ALA A 56 7.82 22.89 -4.42
N TRP A 57 7.92 21.98 -5.38
CA TRP A 57 9.21 21.64 -5.98
C TRP A 57 9.78 22.80 -6.80
N GLU A 58 8.99 23.45 -7.64
CA GLU A 58 9.40 24.63 -8.41
C GLU A 58 9.91 25.75 -7.50
N ASN A 59 9.22 26.01 -6.38
CA ASN A 59 9.66 26.96 -5.38
C ASN A 59 11.02 26.58 -4.77
N ALA A 60 11.22 25.29 -4.42
CA ALA A 60 12.49 24.82 -3.86
C ALA A 60 13.65 24.98 -4.86
N VAL A 61 13.40 24.71 -6.13
CA VAL A 61 14.40 24.87 -7.19
C VAL A 61 14.74 26.35 -7.43
N ALA A 62 13.76 27.23 -7.28
CA ALA A 62 13.93 28.67 -7.47
C ALA A 62 14.61 29.39 -6.30
N MET A 63 14.73 28.76 -5.12
CA MET A 63 15.41 29.32 -3.96
C MET A 63 16.89 29.56 -4.23
N GLY A 64 17.44 30.66 -3.69
CA GLY A 64 18.89 30.89 -3.66
C GLY A 64 19.60 29.85 -2.78
N ASP A 65 20.91 29.67 -2.99
CA ASP A 65 21.70 28.64 -2.30
C ASP A 65 21.61 28.79 -0.77
N ASP A 66 21.84 30.01 -0.26
CA ASP A 66 21.78 30.25 1.19
C ASP A 66 20.37 30.01 1.76
N GLU A 67 19.33 30.39 1.02
CA GLU A 67 17.94 30.22 1.43
C GLU A 67 17.56 28.74 1.49
N VAL A 68 17.90 27.96 0.46
CA VAL A 68 17.57 26.54 0.41
C VAL A 68 18.33 25.73 1.46
N MET A 69 19.59 26.09 1.75
CA MET A 69 20.38 25.44 2.81
C MET A 69 19.74 25.65 4.18
N ILE A 70 19.34 26.87 4.52
CA ILE A 70 18.67 27.17 5.79
C ILE A 70 17.30 26.51 5.87
N ALA A 71 16.49 26.58 4.81
CA ALA A 71 15.16 25.99 4.76
C ALA A 71 15.19 24.46 4.89
N SER A 72 16.13 23.81 4.21
CA SER A 72 16.29 22.36 4.29
C SER A 72 16.75 21.89 5.67
N MET A 73 17.73 22.57 6.27
CA MET A 73 18.18 22.28 7.64
C MET A 73 17.02 22.38 8.63
N LYS A 74 16.22 23.44 8.55
CA LYS A 74 15.04 23.62 9.40
C LYS A 74 14.03 22.49 9.19
N ARG A 75 13.71 22.16 7.93
CA ARG A 75 12.78 21.07 7.57
C ARG A 75 13.22 19.73 8.14
N VAL A 76 14.50 19.40 8.03
CA VAL A 76 15.07 18.16 8.60
C VAL A 76 14.86 18.11 10.12
N GLY A 77 15.09 19.21 10.82
CA GLY A 77 14.82 19.33 12.26
C GLY A 77 13.36 19.14 12.60
N ASP A 78 12.46 19.88 11.95
CA ASP A 78 11.02 19.80 12.15
C ASP A 78 10.45 18.38 11.90
N ASP A 79 10.94 17.73 10.86
CA ASP A 79 10.57 16.34 10.56
C ASP A 79 11.09 15.35 11.62
N ALA A 80 12.31 15.55 12.09
CA ALA A 80 12.91 14.70 13.11
C ALA A 80 12.18 14.80 14.46
N GLU A 81 11.66 15.95 14.82
CA GLU A 81 10.85 16.14 16.04
C GLU A 81 9.61 15.26 16.07
N ARG A 82 9.02 14.96 14.91
CA ARG A 82 7.85 14.07 14.78
C ARG A 82 8.18 12.60 15.01
N LEU A 83 9.47 12.23 14.97
CA LEU A 83 9.91 10.86 15.18
C LEU A 83 9.96 10.56 16.67
N THR A 84 9.14 9.63 17.11
CA THR A 84 9.33 8.99 18.40
C THR A 84 10.58 8.11 18.34
N ARG A 85 11.10 7.71 19.47
CA ARG A 85 12.34 6.96 19.68
C ARG A 85 12.83 6.15 18.48
N ARG A 86 13.94 6.57 17.90
CA ARG A 86 14.70 5.85 16.88
C ARG A 86 16.17 5.86 17.26
N ASN A 87 16.83 4.72 17.15
CA ASN A 87 18.28 4.67 17.24
C ASN A 87 18.85 5.58 16.15
N MET A 88 19.98 6.19 16.42
CA MET A 88 20.66 7.10 15.50
C MET A 88 19.86 8.35 15.08
N LYS A 89 18.68 8.59 15.67
CA LYS A 89 17.82 9.72 15.27
C LYS A 89 18.58 11.04 15.26
N GLN A 90 19.25 11.37 16.35
CA GLN A 90 19.97 12.63 16.48
C GLN A 90 21.17 12.68 15.55
N CYS A 91 22.00 11.63 15.55
CA CYS A 91 23.21 11.57 14.74
C CYS A 91 22.92 11.70 13.23
N VAL A 92 21.94 10.95 12.73
CA VAL A 92 21.53 11.03 11.31
C VAL A 92 20.93 12.40 11.00
N THR A 93 20.14 12.96 11.91
CA THR A 93 19.54 14.31 11.71
C THR A 93 20.64 15.37 11.59
N GLU A 94 21.58 15.38 12.52
CA GLU A 94 22.70 16.33 12.52
C GLU A 94 23.60 16.16 11.28
N HIS A 95 23.84 14.90 10.86
CA HIS A 95 24.59 14.60 9.67
C HIS A 95 23.94 15.20 8.40
N ILE A 96 22.64 14.95 8.21
CA ILE A 96 21.89 15.50 7.06
C ILE A 96 21.79 17.02 7.12
N GLN A 97 21.59 17.61 8.30
CA GLN A 97 21.61 19.06 8.47
C GLN A 97 22.97 19.69 8.09
N THR A 98 24.07 19.07 8.52
CA THR A 98 25.42 19.50 8.19
C THR A 98 25.65 19.44 6.68
N LYS A 99 25.21 18.36 6.04
CA LYS A 99 25.32 18.21 4.58
C LYS A 99 24.47 19.24 3.84
N CYS A 100 23.28 19.56 4.30
CA CYS A 100 22.46 20.62 3.75
C CYS A 100 23.16 22.00 3.78
N LEU A 101 23.93 22.30 4.84
CA LEU A 101 24.65 23.54 4.99
C LEU A 101 25.94 23.63 4.14
N SER A 102 26.43 22.50 3.64
CA SER A 102 27.64 22.44 2.83
C SER A 102 27.38 22.26 1.33
N GLU A 103 26.23 21.68 0.96
CA GLU A 103 25.92 21.30 -0.41
C GLU A 103 24.54 21.79 -0.84
N PRO A 104 24.44 22.93 -1.55
CA PRO A 104 23.14 23.50 -1.98
C PRO A 104 22.32 22.54 -2.85
N GLU A 105 22.97 21.73 -3.70
CA GLU A 105 22.28 20.75 -4.54
C GLU A 105 21.62 19.63 -3.70
N PHE A 106 22.32 19.15 -2.67
CA PHE A 106 21.74 18.20 -1.72
C PHE A 106 20.59 18.84 -0.93
N ALA A 107 20.75 20.08 -0.49
CA ALA A 107 19.71 20.84 0.20
C ALA A 107 18.43 20.96 -0.65
N ARG A 108 18.56 21.17 -1.98
CA ARG A 108 17.41 21.18 -2.90
C ARG A 108 16.70 19.84 -2.93
N GLN A 109 17.44 18.72 -2.99
CA GLN A 109 16.85 17.39 -2.96
C GLN A 109 16.10 17.11 -1.65
N VAL A 110 16.65 17.56 -0.52
CA VAL A 110 15.97 17.47 0.79
C VAL A 110 14.66 18.26 0.79
N MET A 111 14.58 19.36 0.04
CA MET A 111 13.35 20.17 -0.09
C MET A 111 12.31 19.55 -1.01
N HIS A 112 12.60 18.45 -1.71
CA HIS A 112 11.61 17.77 -2.55
C HIS A 112 10.37 17.38 -1.74
N PRO A 113 9.13 17.64 -2.22
CA PRO A 113 7.89 17.44 -1.45
C PRO A 113 7.68 16.01 -0.94
N ARG A 114 8.17 15.01 -1.69
CA ARG A 114 8.05 13.59 -1.32
C ARG A 114 9.08 13.14 -0.30
N LYS A 115 10.16 13.91 -0.11
CA LYS A 115 11.24 13.58 0.83
C LYS A 115 10.92 14.06 2.25
N ASN A 116 11.22 13.27 3.25
CA ASN A 116 11.15 13.64 4.66
C ASN A 116 11.96 12.67 5.53
N MET A 117 12.30 13.07 6.76
CA MET A 117 13.07 12.24 7.68
C MET A 117 12.35 10.96 8.12
N ILE A 118 11.01 10.94 8.14
CA ILE A 118 10.25 9.74 8.50
C ILE A 118 10.48 8.64 7.46
N ARG A 119 10.44 9.00 6.17
CA ARG A 119 10.71 8.08 5.06
C ARG A 119 12.19 7.73 4.98
N CYS A 120 13.08 8.67 5.27
CA CYS A 120 14.51 8.42 5.40
C CYS A 120 14.80 7.30 6.40
N PHE A 121 14.25 7.35 7.59
CA PHE A 121 14.43 6.29 8.57
C PHE A 121 13.78 4.96 8.18
N ARG A 122 12.72 4.96 7.38
CA ARG A 122 12.17 3.73 6.80
C ARG A 122 13.14 3.12 5.78
N TYR A 123 13.73 3.97 4.95
CA TYR A 123 14.76 3.57 3.98
C TYR A 123 15.96 2.95 4.70
N ILE A 124 16.51 3.63 5.73
CA ILE A 124 17.59 3.08 6.55
C ILE A 124 17.21 1.74 7.16
N THR A 125 15.99 1.61 7.69
CA THR A 125 15.50 0.34 8.27
C THR A 125 15.44 -0.78 7.24
N ARG A 126 15.01 -0.50 6.01
CA ARG A 126 14.99 -1.48 4.92
C ARG A 126 16.41 -1.89 4.53
N LYS A 127 17.29 -0.93 4.35
CA LYS A 127 18.71 -1.18 4.04
C LYS A 127 19.43 -1.97 5.13
N ALA A 128 19.16 -1.65 6.40
CA ALA A 128 19.70 -2.40 7.53
C ALA A 128 19.21 -3.85 7.55
N LYS A 129 17.96 -4.09 7.17
CA LYS A 129 17.44 -5.45 7.02
C LYS A 129 18.14 -6.20 5.88
N GLU A 130 18.31 -5.56 4.73
CA GLU A 130 19.02 -6.13 3.58
C GLU A 130 20.48 -6.45 3.95
N PHE A 131 21.12 -5.56 4.70
CA PHE A 131 22.48 -5.76 5.23
C PHE A 131 22.56 -6.97 6.15
N ALA A 132 21.64 -7.11 7.12
CA ALA A 132 21.57 -8.24 8.01
C ALA A 132 21.30 -9.57 7.28
N GLU A 133 20.43 -9.56 6.28
CA GLU A 133 20.16 -10.73 5.44
C GLU A 133 21.38 -11.15 4.61
N GLN A 134 22.16 -10.18 4.15
CA GLN A 134 23.41 -10.46 3.42
C GLN A 134 24.47 -11.01 4.36
N GLU A 135 24.64 -10.45 5.56
CA GLU A 135 25.58 -10.94 6.57
C GLU A 135 25.27 -12.40 6.96
N MET A 136 23.99 -12.74 7.17
CA MET A 136 23.59 -14.14 7.41
C MET A 136 23.98 -15.07 6.28
N LYS A 137 23.82 -14.64 5.02
CA LYS A 137 24.22 -15.45 3.85
C LYS A 137 25.73 -15.63 3.78
N ASP A 138 26.49 -14.58 4.04
CA ASP A 138 27.94 -14.59 3.98
C ASP A 138 28.55 -15.48 5.09
N ASN A 139 27.88 -15.55 6.25
CA ASN A 139 28.28 -16.37 7.39
C ASN A 139 27.66 -17.79 7.38
N ASP A 140 26.88 -18.13 6.35
CA ASP A 140 26.12 -19.40 6.26
C ASP A 140 25.20 -19.66 7.48
N GLU A 141 24.64 -18.58 8.05
CA GLU A 141 23.73 -18.62 9.19
C GLU A 141 22.27 -18.73 8.74
N LYS A 142 21.46 -19.41 9.55
CA LYS A 142 20.01 -19.55 9.30
C LYS A 142 19.23 -18.61 10.20
N PRO A 143 18.10 -18.04 9.71
CA PRO A 143 17.22 -17.25 10.55
C PRO A 143 16.75 -18.04 11.78
N ILE A 144 16.89 -17.43 12.97
CA ILE A 144 16.41 -18.01 14.21
C ILE A 144 15.00 -17.47 14.50
N ALA A 145 14.15 -18.24 15.17
CA ALA A 145 12.76 -17.88 15.47
C ALA A 145 12.58 -16.56 16.26
N GLY A 146 13.64 -16.00 16.85
CA GLY A 146 13.63 -14.74 17.58
C GLY A 146 14.10 -13.51 16.78
N GLY A 147 14.49 -13.71 15.53
CA GLY A 147 15.10 -12.66 14.69
C GLY A 147 16.63 -12.74 14.70
N TYR A 148 17.24 -12.00 13.82
CA TYR A 148 18.70 -11.85 13.70
C TYR A 148 19.08 -10.41 14.08
N GLY A 149 20.02 -10.26 14.96
CA GLY A 149 20.64 -8.98 15.31
C GLY A 149 21.97 -8.84 14.58
N CYS A 150 22.14 -7.78 13.83
CA CYS A 150 23.44 -7.39 13.29
C CYS A 150 23.80 -5.99 13.80
N ASP A 151 25.10 -5.74 13.85
CA ASP A 151 25.63 -4.42 14.18
C ASP A 151 25.90 -3.67 12.88
N VAL A 152 25.06 -2.68 12.59
CA VAL A 152 25.21 -1.85 11.39
C VAL A 152 26.14 -0.68 11.73
N PRO A 153 27.26 -0.51 11.03
CA PRO A 153 28.14 0.63 11.25
C PRO A 153 27.43 1.97 11.06
N ASP A 154 27.76 2.96 11.89
CA ASP A 154 27.13 4.28 11.87
C ASP A 154 27.28 4.99 10.53
N ASP A 155 28.45 4.87 9.90
CA ASP A 155 28.76 5.43 8.58
C ASP A 155 27.85 4.87 7.49
N MET A 156 27.46 3.61 7.58
CA MET A 156 26.47 3.02 6.67
C MET A 156 25.09 3.67 6.84
N CYS A 157 24.69 3.98 8.07
CA CYS A 157 23.44 4.69 8.32
C CYS A 157 23.43 6.10 7.72
N TYR A 158 24.57 6.81 7.81
CA TYR A 158 24.73 8.13 7.20
C TYR A 158 24.70 8.04 5.67
N LEU A 159 25.40 7.08 5.09
CA LEU A 159 25.40 6.86 3.64
C LEU A 159 23.99 6.57 3.12
N TRP A 160 23.26 5.68 3.78
CA TRP A 160 21.87 5.35 3.39
C TRP A 160 20.91 6.53 3.56
N ALA A 161 21.15 7.39 4.55
CA ALA A 161 20.36 8.61 4.69
C ALA A 161 20.60 9.57 3.51
N GLU A 162 21.84 9.74 3.08
CA GLU A 162 22.18 10.53 1.90
C GLU A 162 21.61 9.92 0.61
N GLU A 163 21.79 8.62 0.41
CA GLU A 163 21.21 7.87 -0.72
C GLU A 163 19.70 8.08 -0.83
N TYR A 164 18.98 8.02 0.29
CA TYR A 164 17.56 8.23 0.29
C TYR A 164 17.15 9.58 -0.31
N PHE A 165 17.81 10.66 0.08
CA PHE A 165 17.45 11.98 -0.44
C PHE A 165 17.82 12.15 -1.92
N MET A 166 18.82 11.43 -2.40
CA MET A 166 19.24 11.45 -3.81
C MET A 166 18.48 10.44 -4.68
N ASP A 167 17.87 9.42 -4.10
CA ASP A 167 17.11 8.40 -4.82
C ASP A 167 15.69 8.88 -5.11
N MET A 168 15.44 9.34 -6.34
CA MET A 168 14.13 9.82 -6.77
C MET A 168 13.07 8.70 -6.92
N ASP A 169 13.52 7.44 -6.96
CA ASP A 169 12.67 6.26 -7.13
C ASP A 169 12.51 5.44 -5.84
N ALA A 170 12.93 5.99 -4.70
CA ALA A 170 12.84 5.32 -3.41
C ALA A 170 11.44 4.75 -3.15
N GLU A 171 11.38 3.49 -2.73
CA GLU A 171 10.10 2.80 -2.47
C GLU A 171 9.28 3.49 -1.37
N GLU A 172 9.96 4.11 -0.42
CA GLU A 172 9.38 4.83 0.69
C GLU A 172 8.62 6.09 0.28
N ASP A 173 8.96 6.65 -0.90
CA ASP A 173 8.31 7.83 -1.47
C ASP A 173 7.08 7.49 -2.31
N LYS A 174 6.96 6.21 -2.73
CA LYS A 174 5.78 5.73 -3.43
C LYS A 174 4.63 5.72 -2.44
N GLU A 175 3.73 6.68 -2.60
CA GLU A 175 2.47 6.62 -1.88
C GLU A 175 1.74 5.35 -2.30
N LYS A 176 1.13 4.66 -1.33
CA LYS A 176 0.15 3.62 -1.69
C LYS A 176 -0.86 4.31 -2.60
N GLU A 177 -0.91 3.88 -3.86
CA GLU A 177 -1.90 4.40 -4.80
C GLU A 177 -3.27 4.27 -4.14
N GLU A 178 -3.78 5.40 -3.65
CA GLU A 178 -5.15 5.47 -3.17
C GLU A 178 -6.05 5.27 -4.38
N LYS A 179 -6.46 4.03 -4.61
CA LYS A 179 -7.44 3.73 -5.65
C LYS A 179 -8.81 4.13 -5.15
N PHE A 180 -9.55 4.83 -6.00
CA PHE A 180 -10.95 5.08 -5.72
C PHE A 180 -11.71 3.75 -5.59
N VAL A 181 -12.31 3.50 -4.43
CA VAL A 181 -13.12 2.31 -4.19
C VAL A 181 -14.59 2.73 -4.27
N PRO A 182 -15.33 2.31 -5.32
CA PRO A 182 -16.75 2.57 -5.43
C PRO A 182 -17.50 1.84 -4.31
N LYS A 183 -18.49 2.48 -3.74
CA LYS A 183 -19.41 1.81 -2.79
C LYS A 183 -20.42 1.01 -3.58
N PRO A 184 -20.60 -0.30 -3.30
CA PRO A 184 -21.61 -1.09 -3.96
C PRO A 184 -23.01 -0.56 -3.61
N TYR A 185 -23.93 -0.63 -4.58
CA TYR A 185 -25.33 -0.30 -4.34
C TYR A 185 -25.93 -1.25 -3.31
N PRO A 186 -26.55 -0.76 -2.22
CA PRO A 186 -27.08 -1.60 -1.14
C PRO A 186 -28.42 -2.26 -1.47
N GLY A 187 -29.00 -1.97 -2.65
CA GLY A 187 -30.28 -2.52 -3.11
C GLY A 187 -30.18 -3.95 -3.64
N LYS A 188 -31.33 -4.51 -4.01
CA LYS A 188 -31.42 -5.86 -4.59
C LYS A 188 -30.60 -5.92 -5.89
N PRO A 189 -29.79 -6.98 -6.08
CA PRO A 189 -29.04 -7.14 -7.32
C PRO A 189 -30.00 -7.17 -8.52
N ALA A 190 -29.64 -6.44 -9.60
CA ALA A 190 -30.41 -6.48 -10.83
C ALA A 190 -30.55 -7.93 -11.30
N PRO A 191 -31.71 -8.34 -11.85
CA PRO A 191 -31.90 -9.67 -12.40
C PRO A 191 -30.83 -9.90 -13.47
N ARG A 192 -29.98 -10.89 -13.26
CA ARG A 192 -28.94 -11.26 -14.22
C ARG A 192 -29.64 -11.69 -15.52
N SER A 193 -29.48 -10.92 -16.58
CA SER A 193 -29.85 -11.36 -17.91
C SER A 193 -29.04 -12.62 -18.23
N ASN A 194 -29.69 -13.77 -18.35
CA ASN A 194 -29.09 -15.02 -18.77
C ASN A 194 -28.58 -14.89 -20.21
N LYS A 195 -27.37 -14.38 -20.40
CA LYS A 195 -26.60 -14.68 -21.61
C LYS A 195 -26.04 -16.08 -21.40
N LYS A 196 -26.70 -17.07 -22.04
CA LYS A 196 -26.17 -18.42 -22.23
C LYS A 196 -24.79 -18.30 -22.87
N ALA A 197 -23.73 -18.51 -22.09
CA ALA A 197 -22.42 -18.80 -22.63
C ALA A 197 -22.39 -20.30 -22.95
N ASP A 198 -22.28 -20.63 -24.22
CA ASP A 198 -21.98 -21.95 -24.72
C ASP A 198 -20.69 -22.45 -24.10
N LYS A 199 -20.80 -23.30 -23.09
CA LYS A 199 -19.67 -24.08 -22.56
C LYS A 199 -19.46 -25.30 -23.47
N LYS A 200 -18.49 -25.18 -24.36
CA LYS A 200 -17.86 -26.32 -25.04
C LYS A 200 -17.32 -27.27 -23.95
N LYS A 201 -17.89 -28.47 -23.87
CA LYS A 201 -17.44 -29.58 -23.03
C LYS A 201 -16.07 -30.01 -23.51
N SER A 202 -15.03 -29.84 -22.68
CA SER A 202 -13.82 -30.64 -22.77
C SER A 202 -13.94 -31.80 -21.78
N ALA A 203 -13.68 -33.00 -22.27
CA ALA A 203 -13.79 -34.28 -21.55
C ALA A 203 -12.73 -34.40 -20.44
N PRO A 204 -13.02 -35.10 -19.33
CA PRO A 204 -12.03 -35.30 -18.27
C PRO A 204 -11.01 -36.41 -18.67
N LEU A 205 -9.74 -36.08 -18.50
CA LEU A 205 -8.64 -37.03 -18.54
C LEU A 205 -8.67 -37.87 -17.26
N LYS A 206 -8.61 -39.19 -17.47
CA LYS A 206 -8.53 -40.23 -16.43
C LYS A 206 -7.20 -40.15 -15.69
N GLU A 207 -7.24 -40.11 -14.36
CA GLU A 207 -6.11 -40.36 -13.48
C GLU A 207 -5.73 -41.85 -13.51
N PRO A 208 -4.42 -42.17 -13.45
CA PRO A 208 -3.99 -43.58 -13.24
C PRO A 208 -4.04 -43.94 -11.73
N PRO A 209 -4.16 -45.22 -11.40
CA PRO A 209 -4.45 -45.67 -10.03
C PRO A 209 -3.24 -45.55 -9.10
N ALA A 210 -3.52 -45.26 -7.84
CA ALA A 210 -2.58 -45.23 -6.74
C ALA A 210 -2.03 -46.64 -6.44
N GLU A 211 -0.71 -46.76 -6.36
CA GLU A 211 -0.05 -47.95 -5.81
C GLU A 211 0.09 -47.79 -4.28
N ASP A 212 -0.40 -48.82 -3.63
CA ASP A 212 -0.33 -49.09 -2.19
C ASP A 212 1.14 -49.39 -1.79
N HIS A 213 1.69 -48.66 -0.81
CA HIS A 213 2.87 -49.10 -0.09
C HIS A 213 2.60 -49.08 1.42
N PRO A 214 2.97 -50.18 2.10
CA PRO A 214 2.56 -50.43 3.46
C PRO A 214 3.41 -49.64 4.46
N ASN A 215 2.69 -49.25 5.49
CA ASN A 215 3.08 -48.72 6.76
C ASN A 215 4.20 -49.54 7.43
N ASP A 216 5.33 -48.94 7.72
CA ASP A 216 6.26 -49.52 8.71
C ASP A 216 6.58 -48.48 9.78
N SER A 217 5.91 -48.67 10.90
CA SER A 217 6.08 -47.95 12.13
C SER A 217 7.24 -48.53 12.91
N THR A 218 8.33 -47.76 13.02
CA THR A 218 9.33 -48.04 14.06
C THR A 218 9.58 -46.79 14.87
N GLN A 219 8.83 -46.66 15.96
CA GLN A 219 9.18 -45.82 17.09
C GLN A 219 10.45 -46.35 17.73
N MET A 220 11.47 -45.52 17.85
CA MET A 220 12.50 -45.73 18.88
C MET A 220 12.54 -44.54 19.79
N ASN A 221 11.97 -44.73 20.97
CA ASN A 221 12.27 -43.95 22.18
C ASN A 221 13.71 -44.22 22.56
N LEU A 222 14.51 -43.20 22.77
CA LEU A 222 15.71 -43.30 23.57
C LEU A 222 15.78 -42.15 24.57
N PHE A 223 15.11 -42.37 25.70
CA PHE A 223 15.47 -41.79 26.98
C PHE A 223 16.32 -42.82 27.73
N GLU A 224 17.28 -42.36 28.47
CA GLU A 224 18.01 -42.82 29.66
C GLU A 224 19.52 -42.71 29.44
N VAL A 225 20.12 -41.98 30.27
CA VAL A 225 20.67 -42.00 31.65
C VAL A 225 22.21 -41.97 31.53
N GLY A 226 22.94 -41.07 32.14
CA GLY A 226 23.16 -40.87 33.57
C GLY A 226 24.65 -41.01 33.85
N ALA A 227 25.07 -40.29 34.88
CA ALA A 227 26.34 -40.24 35.57
C ALA A 227 27.36 -39.20 35.15
#